data_1c9885c804fbd40872a30020d76b3094
#
_entry.id   1c9885c804fbd40872a30020d76b3094
#
_cell.length_a   1.000
_cell.length_b   1.000
_cell.length_c   1.000
_cell.angle_alpha   90.00
_cell.angle_beta   90.00
_cell.angle_gamma   90.00
#
_symmetry.space_group_name_H-M   'P 1'
#
loop_
_entity.id
_entity.type
_entity.pdbx_description
1 polymer ?
#
loop_
_entity_poly.entity_id
_entity_poly.type
_entity_poly.pdbx_seq_one_letter_code
_entity_poly.pdbx_strand_id
1 'polypeptide(L)'
;MKKIIFGLMVLCSTIFAGQVNIAVAANVSYAIDELVKEFNKTNPDTKIQVTLGSSGKFVTQIENGAPFDIFMSADMKFPQSLYEKKLAKNVPVIYAQGSLAMLSSKKLDFSKGINVFKDSSISKIAVANPKTAPYGTAAMEAIKNAGLEEATKDKFVYAESISQAVTYATTAADIGFIAKSSMYDEKMVQYKENVNWVSVDPKLYTPIDQGIVIIDHSNSLVGIISDKMKNEEIKAFYDFILGKKAKKIFEDF
;
A
#
# COMPACT_ATOMS: atom_id res chain seq x y z
N MET A 1 53.68 -31.09 -35.77
CA MET A 1 53.54 -30.36 -34.49
C MET A 1 52.26 -29.52 -34.55
N LYS A 2 51.19 -30.01 -33.96
CA LYS A 2 49.88 -29.28 -33.90
C LYS A 2 49.87 -28.39 -32.67
N LYS A 3 49.80 -27.06 -32.86
CA LYS A 3 49.64 -26.09 -31.77
C LYS A 3 48.17 -26.06 -31.37
N ILE A 4 47.85 -26.52 -30.19
CA ILE A 4 46.51 -26.38 -29.58
C ILE A 4 46.47 -25.00 -28.94
N ILE A 5 45.68 -24.10 -29.48
CA ILE A 5 45.35 -22.80 -28.90
C ILE A 5 44.24 -23.03 -27.91
N PHE A 6 44.56 -22.94 -26.61
CA PHE A 6 43.58 -22.96 -25.51
C PHE A 6 42.96 -21.59 -25.42
N GLY A 7 41.78 -21.44 -26.01
CA GLY A 7 40.99 -20.20 -25.90
C GLY A 7 40.44 -20.09 -24.49
N LEU A 8 40.96 -19.11 -23.71
CA LEU A 8 40.44 -18.73 -22.42
C LEU A 8 39.06 -18.06 -22.59
N MET A 9 38.01 -18.84 -22.42
CA MET A 9 36.63 -18.32 -22.41
C MET A 9 36.40 -17.60 -21.08
N VAL A 10 36.58 -16.26 -21.11
CA VAL A 10 36.19 -15.41 -19.98
C VAL A 10 34.67 -15.45 -19.90
N LEU A 11 34.13 -16.27 -18.99
CA LEU A 11 32.74 -16.15 -18.58
C LEU A 11 32.59 -14.77 -17.90
N CYS A 12 32.09 -13.79 -18.63
CA CYS A 12 31.46 -12.61 -18.02
C CYS A 12 30.26 -13.12 -17.24
N SER A 13 30.44 -13.43 -15.97
CA SER A 13 29.34 -13.52 -15.02
C SER A 13 28.72 -12.14 -14.96
N THR A 14 27.60 -11.95 -15.68
CA THR A 14 26.70 -10.84 -15.40
C THR A 14 26.26 -11.00 -13.96
N ILE A 15 26.78 -10.17 -13.07
CA ILE A 15 26.27 -10.01 -11.70
C ILE A 15 24.83 -9.56 -11.91
N PHE A 16 23.88 -10.48 -11.76
CA PHE A 16 22.48 -10.12 -11.66
C PHE A 16 22.34 -9.32 -10.36
N ALA A 17 22.19 -8.00 -10.48
CA ALA A 17 21.73 -7.18 -9.39
C ALA A 17 20.52 -7.86 -8.76
N GLY A 18 20.52 -8.02 -7.43
CA GLY A 18 19.45 -8.72 -6.74
C GLY A 18 18.13 -8.00 -6.96
N GLN A 19 17.09 -8.75 -7.27
CA GLN A 19 15.74 -8.22 -7.36
C GLN A 19 15.02 -8.42 -6.03
N VAL A 20 14.54 -7.32 -5.44
CA VAL A 20 13.72 -7.32 -4.22
C VAL A 20 12.25 -7.13 -4.63
N ASN A 21 11.42 -8.12 -4.37
CA ASN A 21 10.00 -8.11 -4.68
C ASN A 21 9.22 -7.60 -3.47
N ILE A 22 8.53 -6.48 -3.61
CA ILE A 22 7.78 -5.90 -2.51
C ILE A 22 6.27 -5.90 -2.79
N ALA A 23 5.50 -6.39 -1.81
CA ALA A 23 4.05 -6.27 -1.79
C ALA A 23 3.68 -5.00 -1.03
N VAL A 24 3.04 -4.05 -1.69
CA VAL A 24 2.77 -2.71 -1.14
C VAL A 24 1.27 -2.42 -1.18
N ALA A 25 0.72 -2.02 -0.03
CA ALA A 25 -0.67 -1.59 0.05
C ALA A 25 -0.93 -0.38 -0.86
N ALA A 26 -2.03 -0.42 -1.58
CA ALA A 26 -2.34 0.50 -2.68
C ALA A 26 -2.44 1.98 -2.28
N ASN A 27 -2.60 2.29 -1.00
CA ASN A 27 -2.57 3.67 -0.50
C ASN A 27 -1.20 4.35 -0.62
N VAL A 28 -0.12 3.58 -0.84
CA VAL A 28 1.26 4.10 -1.00
C VAL A 28 1.59 4.37 -2.48
N SER A 29 0.64 4.14 -3.40
CA SER A 29 0.90 4.21 -4.86
C SER A 29 1.47 5.54 -5.35
N TYR A 30 1.18 6.65 -4.67
CA TYR A 30 1.68 7.99 -5.03
C TYR A 30 3.09 8.28 -4.46
N ALA A 31 3.52 7.58 -3.41
CA ALA A 31 4.82 7.79 -2.78
C ALA A 31 5.87 6.75 -3.22
N ILE A 32 5.45 5.57 -3.66
CA ILE A 32 6.35 4.43 -3.83
C ILE A 32 7.41 4.66 -4.92
N ASP A 33 7.07 5.33 -6.00
CA ASP A 33 8.03 5.61 -7.08
C ASP A 33 9.12 6.58 -6.61
N GLU A 34 8.76 7.59 -5.80
CA GLU A 34 9.73 8.50 -5.20
C GLU A 34 10.60 7.81 -4.16
N LEU A 35 10.02 6.94 -3.33
CA LEU A 35 10.77 6.12 -2.36
C LEU A 35 11.81 5.24 -3.06
N VAL A 36 11.42 4.54 -4.13
CA VAL A 36 12.34 3.71 -4.91
C VAL A 36 13.43 4.56 -5.57
N LYS A 37 13.05 5.70 -6.15
CA LYS A 37 14.01 6.64 -6.76
C LYS A 37 15.03 7.17 -5.73
N GLU A 38 14.57 7.53 -4.54
CA GLU A 38 15.47 8.02 -3.47
C GLU A 38 16.37 6.90 -2.95
N PHE A 39 15.87 5.69 -2.77
CA PHE A 39 16.64 4.52 -2.40
C PHE A 39 17.74 4.22 -3.42
N ASN A 40 17.42 4.25 -4.70
CA ASN A 40 18.36 3.91 -5.78
C ASN A 40 19.51 4.93 -5.95
N LYS A 41 19.42 6.13 -5.34
CA LYS A 41 20.56 7.06 -5.32
C LYS A 41 21.78 6.50 -4.59
N THR A 42 21.56 5.64 -3.60
CA THR A 42 22.63 5.00 -2.81
C THR A 42 22.75 3.49 -3.07
N ASN A 43 21.78 2.89 -3.75
CA ASN A 43 21.73 1.47 -4.07
C ASN A 43 21.38 1.26 -5.56
N PRO A 44 22.22 1.76 -6.50
CA PRO A 44 21.87 1.80 -7.93
C PRO A 44 21.75 0.41 -8.57
N ASP A 45 22.39 -0.60 -7.99
CA ASP A 45 22.43 -1.96 -8.51
C ASP A 45 21.25 -2.82 -8.01
N THR A 46 20.48 -2.34 -7.03
CA THR A 46 19.32 -3.04 -6.48
C THR A 46 18.06 -2.71 -7.27
N LYS A 47 17.43 -3.73 -7.83
CA LYS A 47 16.14 -3.58 -8.53
C LYS A 47 14.98 -3.84 -7.57
N ILE A 48 14.18 -2.81 -7.29
CA ILE A 48 12.94 -2.96 -6.52
C ILE A 48 11.77 -3.24 -7.46
N GLN A 49 11.13 -4.39 -7.29
CA GLN A 49 9.92 -4.76 -8.04
C GLN A 49 8.70 -4.55 -7.15
N VAL A 50 7.91 -3.53 -7.45
CA VAL A 50 6.71 -3.17 -6.70
C VAL A 50 5.48 -3.89 -7.23
N THR A 51 4.68 -4.45 -6.33
CA THR A 51 3.33 -4.93 -6.62
C THR A 51 2.34 -4.22 -5.71
N LEU A 52 1.36 -3.52 -6.30
CA LEU A 52 0.34 -2.78 -5.56
C LEU A 52 -0.95 -3.60 -5.42
N GLY A 53 -1.56 -3.57 -4.24
CA GLY A 53 -2.82 -4.29 -4.00
C GLY A 53 -3.41 -4.03 -2.61
N SER A 54 -4.43 -4.79 -2.22
CA SER A 54 -4.97 -4.72 -0.86
C SER A 54 -4.18 -5.61 0.09
N SER A 55 -4.00 -5.14 1.33
CA SER A 55 -3.18 -5.81 2.35
C SER A 55 -3.61 -7.25 2.61
N GLY A 56 -4.91 -7.52 2.74
CA GLY A 56 -5.42 -8.87 3.00
C GLY A 56 -5.22 -9.84 1.84
N LYS A 57 -5.25 -9.36 0.57
CA LYS A 57 -4.93 -10.21 -0.58
C LYS A 57 -3.46 -10.59 -0.60
N PHE A 58 -2.57 -9.68 -0.23
CA PHE A 58 -1.14 -10.00 -0.11
C PHE A 58 -0.89 -11.04 0.98
N VAL A 59 -1.57 -10.94 2.14
CA VAL A 59 -1.47 -11.99 3.17
C VAL A 59 -1.84 -13.35 2.59
N THR A 60 -2.97 -13.45 1.90
CA THR A 60 -3.38 -14.70 1.25
C THR A 60 -2.34 -15.21 0.23
N GLN A 61 -1.76 -14.32 -0.57
CA GLN A 61 -0.73 -14.69 -1.53
C GLN A 61 0.56 -15.17 -0.84
N ILE A 62 1.00 -14.47 0.22
CA ILE A 62 2.19 -14.85 1.00
C ILE A 62 1.99 -16.20 1.69
N GLU A 63 0.82 -16.44 2.29
CA GLU A 63 0.45 -17.72 2.88
C GLU A 63 0.46 -18.87 1.85
N ASN A 64 0.18 -18.56 0.57
CA ASN A 64 0.26 -19.51 -0.53
C ASN A 64 1.63 -19.53 -1.23
N GLY A 65 2.66 -18.92 -0.63
CA GLY A 65 4.04 -19.02 -1.10
C GLY A 65 4.44 -18.02 -2.19
N ALA A 66 3.69 -16.92 -2.36
CA ALA A 66 4.10 -15.87 -3.29
C ALA A 66 5.48 -15.30 -2.91
N PRO A 67 6.38 -15.06 -3.87
CA PRO A 67 7.79 -14.75 -3.63
C PRO A 67 8.02 -13.26 -3.33
N PHE A 68 7.25 -12.68 -2.40
CA PHE A 68 7.49 -11.34 -1.90
C PHE A 68 8.55 -11.35 -0.80
N ASP A 69 9.48 -10.43 -0.86
CA ASP A 69 10.58 -10.28 0.11
C ASP A 69 10.20 -9.33 1.26
N ILE A 70 9.41 -8.29 0.97
CA ILE A 70 8.91 -7.31 1.94
C ILE A 70 7.41 -7.14 1.75
N PHE A 71 6.69 -6.98 2.85
CA PHE A 71 5.28 -6.60 2.85
C PHE A 71 5.07 -5.29 3.60
N MET A 72 4.54 -4.29 2.89
CA MET A 72 4.13 -2.99 3.40
C MET A 72 2.60 -2.93 3.43
N SER A 73 2.04 -3.10 4.62
CA SER A 73 0.59 -3.13 4.86
C SER A 73 0.03 -1.75 5.16
N ALA A 74 -1.27 -1.56 4.89
CA ALA A 74 -2.03 -0.38 5.32
C ALA A 74 -2.58 -0.50 6.75
N ASP A 75 -2.23 -1.52 7.50
CA ASP A 75 -2.53 -1.68 8.94
C ASP A 75 -1.43 -2.48 9.64
N MET A 76 -1.56 -2.64 10.96
CA MET A 76 -0.68 -3.49 11.76
C MET A 76 -1.20 -4.93 11.89
N LYS A 77 -2.50 -5.17 11.68
CA LYS A 77 -3.13 -6.48 11.88
C LYS A 77 -2.59 -7.54 10.90
N PHE A 78 -2.50 -7.21 9.63
CA PHE A 78 -2.07 -8.15 8.61
C PHE A 78 -0.59 -8.55 8.74
N PRO A 79 0.38 -7.62 8.90
CA PRO A 79 1.76 -8.03 9.11
C PRO A 79 1.95 -8.75 10.45
N GLN A 80 1.18 -8.41 11.50
CA GLN A 80 1.19 -9.12 12.77
C GLN A 80 0.74 -10.59 12.59
N SER A 81 -0.30 -10.83 11.79
CA SER A 81 -0.76 -12.19 11.52
C SER A 81 0.28 -13.04 10.78
N LEU A 82 1.07 -12.44 9.87
CA LEU A 82 2.18 -13.14 9.20
C LEU A 82 3.30 -13.47 10.19
N TYR A 83 3.62 -12.55 11.09
CA TYR A 83 4.63 -12.80 12.13
C TYR A 83 4.22 -13.93 13.07
N GLU A 84 2.99 -13.95 13.56
CA GLU A 84 2.44 -15.01 14.42
C GLU A 84 2.44 -16.39 13.73
N LYS A 85 2.23 -16.41 12.41
CA LYS A 85 2.32 -17.62 11.57
C LYS A 85 3.75 -17.99 11.18
N LYS A 86 4.75 -17.26 11.65
CA LYS A 86 6.18 -17.46 11.31
C LYS A 86 6.47 -17.33 9.81
N LEU A 87 5.71 -16.47 9.12
CA LEU A 87 5.91 -16.10 7.72
C LEU A 87 6.61 -14.75 7.57
N ALA A 88 6.90 -14.07 8.68
CA ALA A 88 7.73 -12.87 8.72
C ALA A 88 8.91 -13.05 9.67
N LYS A 89 10.09 -12.50 9.29
CA LYS A 89 11.34 -12.61 10.05
C LYS A 89 11.38 -11.71 11.28
N ASN A 90 10.63 -10.60 11.25
CA ASN A 90 10.69 -9.59 12.29
C ASN A 90 9.29 -9.20 12.77
N VAL A 91 9.20 -8.70 14.00
CA VAL A 91 8.00 -8.05 14.52
C VAL A 91 7.64 -6.87 13.61
N PRO A 92 6.36 -6.67 13.28
CA PRO A 92 5.93 -5.53 12.47
C PRO A 92 6.32 -4.20 13.09
N VAL A 93 6.78 -3.26 12.25
CA VAL A 93 7.13 -1.89 12.64
C VAL A 93 6.24 -0.92 11.88
N ILE A 94 5.74 0.11 12.56
CA ILE A 94 4.98 1.19 11.91
C ILE A 94 5.94 2.03 11.08
N TYR A 95 5.66 2.15 9.76
CA TYR A 95 6.46 2.99 8.85
C TYR A 95 5.76 4.31 8.50
N ALA A 96 4.42 4.36 8.56
CA ALA A 96 3.61 5.55 8.31
C ALA A 96 2.26 5.45 9.02
N GLN A 97 1.51 6.56 9.08
CA GLN A 97 0.12 6.60 9.51
C GLN A 97 -0.73 7.23 8.42
N GLY A 98 -1.83 6.58 8.07
CA GLY A 98 -2.72 7.02 7.02
C GLY A 98 -3.90 7.84 7.53
N SER A 99 -4.52 8.59 6.62
CA SER A 99 -5.72 9.39 6.90
C SER A 99 -6.82 9.08 5.88
N LEU A 100 -8.08 9.06 6.34
CA LEU A 100 -9.24 8.83 5.52
C LEU A 100 -9.80 10.15 5.01
N ALA A 101 -10.21 10.18 3.73
CA ALA A 101 -10.94 11.30 3.14
C ALA A 101 -12.16 10.80 2.35
N MET A 102 -13.07 11.72 2.04
CA MET A 102 -14.19 11.50 1.12
C MET A 102 -13.94 12.29 -0.15
N LEU A 103 -14.21 11.67 -1.31
CA LEU A 103 -14.00 12.26 -2.64
C LEU A 103 -15.25 12.09 -3.50
N SER A 104 -15.61 13.13 -4.24
CA SER A 104 -16.63 13.12 -5.29
C SER A 104 -16.13 13.84 -6.53
N SER A 105 -16.45 13.32 -7.73
CA SER A 105 -16.24 14.05 -8.98
C SER A 105 -17.18 15.25 -9.13
N LYS A 106 -18.29 15.25 -8.38
CA LYS A 106 -19.27 16.33 -8.33
C LYS A 106 -18.93 17.30 -7.20
N LYS A 107 -19.40 18.54 -7.31
CA LYS A 107 -19.36 19.49 -6.20
C LYS A 107 -20.42 19.09 -5.17
N LEU A 108 -20.01 18.90 -3.92
CA LEU A 108 -20.89 18.58 -2.80
C LEU A 108 -20.73 19.59 -1.67
N ASP A 109 -21.78 19.72 -0.85
CA ASP A 109 -21.70 20.50 0.39
C ASP A 109 -21.05 19.67 1.50
N PHE A 110 -19.75 19.81 1.64
CA PHE A 110 -18.97 19.14 2.69
C PHE A 110 -19.01 19.86 4.05
N SER A 111 -19.75 20.96 4.20
CA SER A 111 -19.93 21.61 5.51
C SER A 111 -20.54 20.69 6.57
N LYS A 112 -21.28 19.67 6.11
CA LYS A 112 -21.88 18.62 6.95
C LYS A 112 -20.91 17.47 7.31
N GLY A 113 -19.65 17.54 6.84
CA GLY A 113 -18.70 16.45 7.01
C GLY A 113 -19.26 15.12 6.51
N ILE A 114 -19.06 14.03 7.29
CA ILE A 114 -19.54 12.69 6.93
C ILE A 114 -21.08 12.58 6.83
N ASN A 115 -21.85 13.52 7.40
CA ASN A 115 -23.30 13.55 7.28
C ASN A 115 -23.79 13.87 5.85
N VAL A 116 -22.89 14.23 4.91
CA VAL A 116 -23.20 14.32 3.49
C VAL A 116 -23.85 13.03 2.94
N PHE A 117 -23.55 11.87 3.52
CA PHE A 117 -24.15 10.58 3.13
C PHE A 117 -25.65 10.46 3.38
N LYS A 118 -26.25 11.38 4.18
CA LYS A 118 -27.71 11.49 4.35
C LYS A 118 -28.39 12.21 3.21
N ASP A 119 -27.63 12.87 2.32
CA ASP A 119 -28.20 13.56 1.18
C ASP A 119 -28.86 12.54 0.23
N SER A 120 -30.08 12.85 -0.22
CA SER A 120 -30.86 11.99 -1.12
C SER A 120 -30.23 11.85 -2.51
N SER A 121 -29.36 12.78 -2.91
CA SER A 121 -28.60 12.72 -4.17
C SER A 121 -27.47 11.67 -4.12
N ILE A 122 -27.07 11.21 -2.93
CA ILE A 122 -26.05 10.18 -2.75
C ILE A 122 -26.71 8.80 -2.77
N SER A 123 -26.59 8.12 -3.89
CA SER A 123 -27.11 6.75 -4.09
C SER A 123 -26.03 5.68 -4.13
N LYS A 124 -24.79 6.04 -4.48
CA LYS A 124 -23.65 5.13 -4.56
C LYS A 124 -22.44 5.68 -3.82
N ILE A 125 -21.91 4.88 -2.89
CA ILE A 125 -20.75 5.20 -2.06
C ILE A 125 -19.65 4.19 -2.38
N ALA A 126 -18.55 4.63 -2.98
CA ALA A 126 -17.40 3.77 -3.20
C ALA A 126 -16.65 3.55 -1.87
N VAL A 127 -16.35 2.30 -1.55
CA VAL A 127 -15.57 1.92 -0.38
C VAL A 127 -14.68 0.72 -0.72
N ALA A 128 -13.43 0.72 -0.27
CA ALA A 128 -12.60 -0.47 -0.41
C ALA A 128 -13.18 -1.62 0.42
N ASN A 129 -13.04 -2.86 -0.05
CA ASN A 129 -13.61 -4.03 0.64
C ASN A 129 -13.05 -4.14 2.07
N PRO A 130 -13.86 -3.99 3.13
CA PRO A 130 -13.38 -3.96 4.52
C PRO A 130 -12.81 -5.31 4.99
N LYS A 131 -13.08 -6.41 4.27
CA LYS A 131 -12.49 -7.72 4.59
C LYS A 131 -11.01 -7.81 4.25
N THR A 132 -10.55 -7.03 3.27
CA THR A 132 -9.19 -7.14 2.73
C THR A 132 -8.41 -5.82 2.69
N ALA A 133 -9.10 -4.68 2.82
CA ALA A 133 -8.51 -3.35 2.73
C ALA A 133 -8.71 -2.56 4.04
N PRO A 134 -7.64 -2.21 4.75
CA PRO A 134 -7.73 -1.49 6.04
C PRO A 134 -8.46 -0.14 5.95
N TYR A 135 -8.29 0.60 4.87
CA TYR A 135 -9.07 1.83 4.64
C TYR A 135 -10.56 1.58 4.49
N GLY A 136 -10.97 0.40 3.98
CA GLY A 136 -12.37 -0.01 3.97
C GLY A 136 -12.88 -0.29 5.38
N THR A 137 -12.08 -0.93 6.23
CA THR A 137 -12.39 -1.13 7.65
C THR A 137 -12.57 0.21 8.36
N ALA A 138 -11.63 1.15 8.18
CA ALA A 138 -11.71 2.48 8.76
C ALA A 138 -12.94 3.27 8.26
N ALA A 139 -13.31 3.14 6.98
CA ALA A 139 -14.51 3.75 6.42
C ALA A 139 -15.79 3.23 7.07
N MET A 140 -15.90 1.89 7.25
CA MET A 140 -17.06 1.29 7.91
C MET A 140 -17.13 1.64 9.39
N GLU A 141 -15.98 1.77 10.07
CA GLU A 141 -15.91 2.25 11.44
C GLU A 141 -16.38 3.71 11.53
N ALA A 142 -15.94 4.58 10.61
CA ALA A 142 -16.39 5.97 10.57
C ALA A 142 -17.91 6.10 10.33
N ILE A 143 -18.47 5.30 9.44
CA ILE A 143 -19.93 5.22 9.20
C ILE A 143 -20.66 4.83 10.48
N LYS A 144 -20.20 3.78 11.17
CA LYS A 144 -20.79 3.29 12.41
C LYS A 144 -20.73 4.34 13.52
N ASN A 145 -19.56 4.92 13.75
CA ASN A 145 -19.36 5.89 14.82
C ASN A 145 -20.10 7.21 14.55
N ALA A 146 -20.42 7.51 13.29
CA ALA A 146 -21.28 8.63 12.90
C ALA A 146 -22.79 8.30 12.94
N GLY A 147 -23.19 7.06 13.26
CA GLY A 147 -24.59 6.62 13.27
C GLY A 147 -25.24 6.65 11.89
N LEU A 148 -24.48 6.30 10.84
CA LEU A 148 -24.93 6.37 9.44
C LEU A 148 -25.22 5.01 8.81
N GLU A 149 -25.14 3.91 9.57
CA GLU A 149 -25.28 2.55 9.06
C GLU A 149 -26.60 2.36 8.29
N GLU A 150 -27.73 2.76 8.86
CA GLU A 150 -29.03 2.64 8.21
C GLU A 150 -29.17 3.54 6.96
N ALA A 151 -28.59 4.74 7.00
CA ALA A 151 -28.66 5.67 5.87
C ALA A 151 -27.79 5.25 4.68
N THR A 152 -26.84 4.32 4.87
CA THR A 152 -25.83 3.95 3.87
C THR A 152 -25.84 2.48 3.47
N LYS A 153 -26.53 1.59 4.18
CA LYS A 153 -26.46 0.12 4.04
C LYS A 153 -26.62 -0.41 2.61
N ASP A 154 -27.49 0.25 1.82
CA ASP A 154 -27.81 -0.21 0.45
C ASP A 154 -27.07 0.62 -0.63
N LYS A 155 -26.13 1.50 -0.21
CA LYS A 155 -25.45 2.42 -1.13
C LYS A 155 -24.01 2.00 -1.47
N PHE A 156 -23.43 0.99 -0.79
CA PHE A 156 -22.02 0.68 -0.95
C PHE A 156 -21.70 -0.02 -2.26
N VAL A 157 -20.68 0.50 -2.95
CA VAL A 157 -20.00 -0.13 -4.09
C VAL A 157 -18.59 -0.51 -3.63
N TYR A 158 -18.37 -1.82 -3.47
CA TYR A 158 -17.11 -2.32 -2.94
C TYR A 158 -16.03 -2.39 -4.02
N ALA A 159 -14.93 -1.70 -3.76
CA ALA A 159 -13.71 -1.74 -4.55
C ALA A 159 -12.73 -2.78 -3.98
N GLU A 160 -11.91 -3.38 -4.83
CA GLU A 160 -10.92 -4.37 -4.41
C GLU A 160 -9.80 -3.77 -3.55
N SER A 161 -9.41 -2.52 -3.85
CA SER A 161 -8.36 -1.77 -3.16
C SER A 161 -8.77 -0.32 -2.94
N ILE A 162 -8.02 0.39 -2.10
CA ILE A 162 -8.28 1.81 -1.85
C ILE A 162 -8.01 2.67 -3.10
N SER A 163 -7.04 2.30 -3.96
CA SER A 163 -6.82 3.00 -5.25
C SER A 163 -7.98 2.77 -6.22
N GLN A 164 -8.58 1.58 -6.24
CA GLN A 164 -9.79 1.35 -7.04
C GLN A 164 -10.99 2.13 -6.49
N ALA A 165 -11.07 2.33 -5.17
CA ALA A 165 -12.10 3.19 -4.58
C ALA A 165 -11.99 4.64 -5.07
N VAL A 166 -10.77 5.18 -5.27
CA VAL A 166 -10.55 6.49 -5.93
C VAL A 166 -11.13 6.49 -7.34
N THR A 167 -10.85 5.44 -8.12
CA THR A 167 -11.40 5.30 -9.48
C THR A 167 -12.94 5.30 -9.45
N TYR A 168 -13.55 4.53 -8.55
CA TYR A 168 -15.02 4.49 -8.45
C TYR A 168 -15.60 5.82 -7.98
N ALA A 169 -14.99 6.51 -7.02
CA ALA A 169 -15.43 7.82 -6.54
C ALA A 169 -15.43 8.90 -7.65
N THR A 170 -14.55 8.73 -8.64
CA THR A 170 -14.41 9.69 -9.76
C THR A 170 -15.19 9.31 -11.01
N THR A 171 -15.63 8.04 -11.17
CA THR A 171 -16.23 7.55 -12.43
C THR A 171 -17.59 6.85 -12.29
N ALA A 172 -17.88 6.20 -11.16
CA ALA A 172 -19.00 5.26 -11.05
C ALA A 172 -19.86 5.43 -9.79
N ALA A 173 -19.39 6.14 -8.77
CA ALA A 173 -20.11 6.45 -7.56
C ALA A 173 -20.38 7.95 -7.42
N ASP A 174 -21.27 8.33 -6.53
CA ASP A 174 -21.53 9.74 -6.25
C ASP A 174 -20.47 10.33 -5.33
N ILE A 175 -19.93 9.51 -4.43
CA ILE A 175 -18.87 9.84 -3.47
C ILE A 175 -18.15 8.54 -3.08
N GLY A 176 -16.91 8.63 -2.59
CA GLY A 176 -16.20 7.46 -2.06
C GLY A 176 -15.26 7.80 -0.92
N PHE A 177 -14.99 6.81 -0.08
CA PHE A 177 -13.90 6.88 0.88
C PHE A 177 -12.58 6.54 0.20
N ILE A 178 -11.57 7.37 0.42
CA ILE A 178 -10.25 7.25 -0.18
C ILE A 178 -9.16 7.43 0.88
N ALA A 179 -7.95 7.02 0.59
CA ALA A 179 -6.78 7.48 1.33
C ALA A 179 -6.58 8.98 1.00
N LYS A 180 -6.47 9.84 2.03
CA LYS A 180 -6.26 11.28 1.84
C LYS A 180 -5.04 11.56 0.97
N SER A 181 -4.01 10.80 1.15
CA SER A 181 -2.78 10.82 0.39
C SER A 181 -2.97 10.68 -1.13
N SER A 182 -4.06 10.03 -1.60
CA SER A 182 -4.37 9.99 -3.03
C SER A 182 -4.58 11.38 -3.64
N MET A 183 -4.90 12.39 -2.82
CA MET A 183 -5.14 13.76 -3.28
C MET A 183 -3.86 14.51 -3.67
N TYR A 184 -2.68 13.95 -3.35
CA TYR A 184 -1.38 14.50 -3.75
C TYR A 184 -0.91 13.99 -5.13
N ASP A 185 -1.62 13.01 -5.74
CA ASP A 185 -1.35 12.59 -7.12
C ASP A 185 -1.66 13.76 -8.09
N GLU A 186 -0.78 13.99 -9.07
CA GLU A 186 -0.93 15.05 -10.08
C GLU A 186 -2.28 14.97 -10.83
N LYS A 187 -2.83 13.76 -11.01
CA LYS A 187 -4.14 13.54 -11.63
C LYS A 187 -5.31 14.04 -10.79
N MET A 188 -5.06 14.35 -9.52
CA MET A 188 -6.10 14.77 -8.57
C MET A 188 -6.17 16.29 -8.37
N VAL A 189 -5.26 17.08 -8.95
CA VAL A 189 -5.17 18.55 -8.77
C VAL A 189 -6.45 19.32 -9.17
N GLN A 190 -7.28 18.70 -10.01
CA GLN A 190 -8.58 19.25 -10.44
C GLN A 190 -9.64 19.22 -9.33
N TYR A 191 -9.50 18.30 -8.36
CA TYR A 191 -10.44 18.16 -7.24
C TYR A 191 -10.02 19.07 -6.09
N LYS A 192 -10.93 19.97 -5.70
CA LYS A 192 -10.63 20.99 -4.68
C LYS A 192 -11.17 20.58 -3.32
N GLU A 193 -10.37 20.85 -2.29
CA GLU A 193 -10.77 20.64 -0.90
C GLU A 193 -12.02 21.46 -0.57
N ASN A 194 -12.89 20.90 0.26
CA ASN A 194 -14.19 21.45 0.63
C ASN A 194 -15.19 21.66 -0.54
N VAL A 195 -14.83 21.22 -1.75
CA VAL A 195 -15.70 21.27 -2.95
C VAL A 195 -15.90 19.87 -3.53
N ASN A 196 -14.82 19.13 -3.70
CA ASN A 196 -14.81 17.79 -4.25
C ASN A 196 -14.39 16.74 -3.21
N TRP A 197 -13.61 17.13 -2.22
CA TRP A 197 -13.15 16.23 -1.18
C TRP A 197 -13.00 16.93 0.17
N VAL A 198 -13.02 16.13 1.24
CA VAL A 198 -12.77 16.59 2.62
C VAL A 198 -12.17 15.44 3.43
N SER A 199 -11.35 15.77 4.40
CA SER A 199 -10.86 14.79 5.38
C SER A 199 -12.02 14.28 6.25
N VAL A 200 -12.02 12.99 6.58
CA VAL A 200 -12.91 12.42 7.59
C VAL A 200 -12.36 12.76 8.98
N ASP A 201 -13.23 13.13 9.93
CA ASP A 201 -12.81 13.39 11.30
C ASP A 201 -12.09 12.16 11.87
N PRO A 202 -10.82 12.27 12.28
CA PRO A 202 -10.02 11.16 12.80
C PRO A 202 -10.59 10.53 14.07
N LYS A 203 -11.51 11.20 14.78
CA LYS A 203 -12.22 10.65 15.93
C LYS A 203 -13.23 9.57 15.56
N LEU A 204 -13.57 9.46 14.28
CA LEU A 204 -14.58 8.51 13.80
C LEU A 204 -14.01 7.14 13.46
N TYR A 205 -12.69 6.97 13.44
CA TYR A 205 -12.05 5.68 13.12
C TYR A 205 -10.75 5.50 13.89
N THR A 206 -10.36 4.25 14.08
CA THR A 206 -9.06 3.90 14.67
C THR A 206 -7.91 4.40 13.79
N PRO A 207 -6.84 4.97 14.35
CA PRO A 207 -5.66 5.39 13.59
C PRO A 207 -5.18 4.30 12.63
N ILE A 208 -4.90 4.69 11.37
CA ILE A 208 -4.50 3.75 10.33
C ILE A 208 -2.96 3.61 10.36
N ASP A 209 -2.45 2.94 11.39
CA ASP A 209 -1.02 2.65 11.52
C ASP A 209 -0.61 1.58 10.50
N GLN A 210 0.37 1.91 9.65
CA GLN A 210 0.80 1.08 8.53
C GLN A 210 2.06 0.32 8.89
N GLY A 211 2.01 -1.01 8.78
CA GLY A 211 3.08 -1.90 9.22
C GLY A 211 3.92 -2.48 8.08
N ILE A 212 5.20 -2.68 8.34
CA ILE A 212 6.14 -3.33 7.42
C ILE A 212 6.80 -4.55 8.06
N VAL A 213 6.98 -5.61 7.28
CA VAL A 213 7.75 -6.82 7.66
C VAL A 213 8.58 -7.34 6.50
N ILE A 214 9.67 -8.05 6.83
CA ILE A 214 10.43 -8.89 5.90
C ILE A 214 9.82 -10.29 5.93
N ILE A 215 9.52 -10.86 4.77
CA ILE A 215 8.94 -12.20 4.63
C ILE A 215 10.00 -13.26 4.87
N ASP A 216 9.61 -14.31 5.58
CA ASP A 216 10.48 -15.45 5.86
C ASP A 216 10.31 -16.56 4.81
N HIS A 217 11.38 -16.82 4.06
CA HIS A 217 11.45 -17.88 3.05
C HIS A 217 12.24 -19.10 3.53
N SER A 218 12.65 -19.16 4.80
CA SER A 218 13.53 -20.24 5.33
C SER A 218 12.95 -21.64 5.14
N ASN A 219 11.63 -21.76 5.07
CA ASN A 219 10.91 -23.03 4.87
C ASN A 219 10.55 -23.30 3.39
N SER A 220 11.01 -22.49 2.45
CA SER A 220 10.74 -22.64 1.02
C SER A 220 12.02 -22.99 0.25
N LEU A 221 11.85 -23.67 -0.91
CA LEU A 221 12.97 -23.93 -1.83
C LEU A 221 13.65 -22.61 -2.29
N VAL A 222 12.91 -21.51 -2.34
CA VAL A 222 13.40 -20.17 -2.67
C VAL A 222 14.35 -19.65 -1.58
N GLY A 223 14.05 -19.90 -0.29
CA GLY A 223 14.86 -19.46 0.84
C GLY A 223 16.21 -20.15 0.95
N ILE A 224 16.29 -21.41 0.48
CA ILE A 224 17.53 -22.20 0.50
C ILE A 224 18.53 -21.68 -0.55
N ILE A 225 18.05 -21.05 -1.61
CA ILE A 225 18.85 -20.55 -2.75
C ILE A 225 19.08 -19.03 -2.62
N SER A 226 18.42 -18.33 -1.65
CA SER A 226 18.56 -16.88 -1.52
C SER A 226 19.99 -16.53 -1.09
N ASP A 227 20.67 -15.90 -2.04
CA ASP A 227 22.02 -15.42 -1.88
C ASP A 227 22.12 -14.44 -0.69
N LYS A 228 23.25 -14.46 -0.01
CA LYS A 228 23.58 -13.51 1.07
C LYS A 228 23.40 -12.05 0.61
N MET A 229 23.78 -11.74 -0.63
CA MET A 229 23.62 -10.41 -1.23
C MET A 229 22.15 -9.99 -1.28
N LYS A 230 21.24 -10.87 -1.70
CA LYS A 230 19.79 -10.55 -1.73
C LYS A 230 19.24 -10.21 -0.33
N ASN A 231 19.70 -10.90 0.72
CA ASN A 231 19.30 -10.60 2.09
C ASN A 231 19.80 -9.22 2.56
N GLU A 232 20.98 -8.80 2.13
CA GLU A 232 21.52 -7.47 2.41
C GLU A 232 20.72 -6.37 1.70
N GLU A 233 20.32 -6.59 0.44
CA GLU A 233 19.47 -5.68 -0.33
C GLU A 233 18.05 -5.55 0.25
N ILE A 234 17.43 -6.66 0.65
CA ILE A 234 16.13 -6.67 1.34
C ILE A 234 16.22 -5.83 2.61
N LYS A 235 17.27 -6.08 3.42
CA LYS A 235 17.49 -5.33 4.66
C LYS A 235 17.74 -3.85 4.38
N ALA A 236 18.53 -3.52 3.38
CA ALA A 236 18.83 -2.14 3.01
C ALA A 236 17.55 -1.36 2.63
N PHE A 237 16.64 -1.96 1.83
CA PHE A 237 15.38 -1.31 1.50
C PHE A 237 14.45 -1.20 2.70
N TYR A 238 14.36 -2.24 3.52
CA TYR A 238 13.57 -2.21 4.76
C TYR A 238 14.05 -1.10 5.71
N ASP A 239 15.36 -1.00 5.96
CA ASP A 239 15.94 0.04 6.82
C ASP A 239 15.76 1.44 6.22
N PHE A 240 15.82 1.57 4.88
CA PHE A 240 15.53 2.83 4.19
C PHE A 240 14.10 3.28 4.44
N ILE A 241 13.10 2.40 4.31
CA ILE A 241 11.68 2.73 4.55
C ILE A 241 11.44 3.22 5.99
N LEU A 242 12.17 2.69 6.96
CA LEU A 242 12.10 3.14 8.36
C LEU A 242 12.99 4.36 8.66
N GLY A 243 13.78 4.81 7.68
CA GLY A 243 14.74 5.90 7.82
C GLY A 243 14.13 7.29 7.65
N LYS A 244 14.90 8.31 8.05
CA LYS A 244 14.47 9.72 8.02
C LYS A 244 14.07 10.22 6.63
N LYS A 245 14.73 9.74 5.55
CA LYS A 245 14.43 10.16 4.18
C LYS A 245 13.06 9.68 3.72
N ALA A 246 12.76 8.38 3.94
CA ALA A 246 11.45 7.82 3.62
C ALA A 246 10.35 8.47 4.48
N LYS A 247 10.61 8.68 5.78
CA LYS A 247 9.67 9.37 6.66
C LYS A 247 9.29 10.75 6.12
N LYS A 248 10.28 11.54 5.67
CA LYS A 248 10.02 12.86 5.06
C LYS A 248 9.13 12.74 3.81
N ILE A 249 9.42 11.76 2.92
CA ILE A 249 8.59 11.52 1.74
C ILE A 249 7.14 11.19 2.15
N PHE A 250 6.93 10.35 3.19
CA PHE A 250 5.58 10.04 3.67
C PHE A 250 4.87 11.25 4.33
N GLU A 251 5.62 12.19 4.91
CA GLU A 251 5.05 13.42 5.52
C GLU A 251 4.63 14.45 4.46
N ASP A 252 5.21 14.40 3.26
CA ASP A 252 4.87 15.26 2.12
C ASP A 252 3.55 14.81 1.43
N PHE A 253 3.01 13.66 1.82
CA PHE A 253 1.78 13.04 1.32
C PHE A 253 0.80 12.71 2.48
#